data_e7da456b334bd818b3cb009df8b37c38
#
_entry.id   e7da456b334bd818b3cb009df8b37c38
#
_cell.length_a   1.000
_cell.length_b   1.000
_cell.length_c   1.000
_cell.angle_alpha   90.00
_cell.angle_beta   90.00
_cell.angle_gamma   90.00
#
_symmetry.space_group_name_H-M   'P 1'
#
loop_
_entity.id
_entity.type
_entity.pdbx_description
1 polymer ?
#
loop_
_entity_poly.entity_id
_entity_poly.type
_entity_poly.pdbx_seq_one_letter_code
_entity_poly.pdbx_strand_id
1 'polypeptide(L)'
;MRHIILPILISLSASVATAFEIEARADFGTQPESETIRILSTADINYFTPVIESFRAFRPDLAIEYTVASSTEVMDAIVREKQPFDIVISSAMDLQTKLANDGLAREHISPTTQNLPDWAVWNDMVYAFTQEPAGFVISNALFDGLPIPQNRQKLITALRQNPDRFKGRVGTYDIRKSGAGYLFATQDARVSDTYWRLTEVMGRLDPTLYCCASEMITDVVNGDLAVAYNVLASYAEKSPHQDKFTIILPSDFSIVM
;
A
#
# COMPACT_ATOMS: atom_id res chain seq x y z
N MET A 1 72.92 -1.95 -5.79
CA MET A 1 71.63 -2.62 -5.66
C MET A 1 70.54 -1.56 -5.51
N ARG A 2 69.72 -1.41 -6.50
CA ARG A 2 68.66 -0.36 -6.56
C ARG A 2 67.34 -0.98 -6.15
N HIS A 3 66.78 -0.67 -4.99
CA HIS A 3 65.51 -1.17 -4.53
C HIS A 3 64.40 -0.39 -5.22
N ILE A 4 63.60 -1.05 -6.06
CA ILE A 4 62.40 -0.50 -6.67
C ILE A 4 61.27 -0.76 -5.66
N ILE A 5 60.74 0.34 -5.08
CA ILE A 5 59.56 0.28 -4.23
C ILE A 5 58.32 0.43 -5.17
N LEU A 6 57.58 -0.60 -5.30
CA LEU A 6 56.32 -0.64 -6.07
C LEU A 6 55.19 -0.09 -5.18
N PRO A 7 54.47 0.99 -5.55
CA PRO A 7 53.33 1.44 -4.77
C PRO A 7 52.14 0.48 -4.95
N ILE A 8 51.66 -0.05 -3.84
CA ILE A 8 50.39 -0.81 -3.82
C ILE A 8 49.26 0.20 -3.87
N LEU A 9 48.54 0.28 -5.01
CA LEU A 9 47.30 1.02 -5.14
C LEU A 9 46.19 0.19 -4.45
N ILE A 10 45.75 0.62 -3.27
CA ILE A 10 44.55 0.10 -2.62
C ILE A 10 43.36 0.76 -3.27
N SER A 11 42.67 0.03 -4.15
CA SER A 11 41.41 0.47 -4.69
C SER A 11 40.34 0.36 -3.60
N LEU A 12 39.94 1.50 -3.00
CA LEU A 12 38.73 1.56 -2.18
C LEU A 12 37.51 1.40 -3.10
N SER A 13 36.94 0.20 -3.12
CA SER A 13 35.63 -0.02 -3.72
C SER A 13 34.59 0.66 -2.81
N ALA A 14 34.14 1.86 -3.18
CA ALA A 14 32.98 2.46 -2.56
C ALA A 14 31.76 1.57 -2.93
N SER A 15 31.25 0.83 -1.95
CA SER A 15 29.94 0.19 -2.07
C SER A 15 28.92 1.31 -2.19
N VAL A 16 28.27 1.42 -3.34
CA VAL A 16 27.09 2.27 -3.51
C VAL A 16 26.01 1.64 -2.64
N ALA A 17 25.77 2.19 -1.45
CA ALA A 17 24.60 1.88 -0.68
C ALA A 17 23.42 2.38 -1.52
N THR A 18 22.57 1.48 -2.03
CA THR A 18 21.31 1.86 -2.65
C THR A 18 20.43 2.40 -1.53
N ALA A 19 20.11 3.68 -1.58
CA ALA A 19 19.09 4.28 -0.71
C ALA A 19 17.74 3.64 -1.02
N PHE A 20 16.84 3.56 -0.01
CA PHE A 20 15.48 3.08 -0.22
C PHE A 20 14.78 3.86 -1.33
N GLU A 21 13.91 3.21 -2.09
CA GLU A 21 13.22 3.80 -3.22
C GLU A 21 12.05 4.67 -2.75
N ILE A 22 12.08 5.94 -3.13
CA ILE A 22 11.01 6.91 -2.85
C ILE A 22 10.09 6.98 -4.07
N GLU A 23 8.80 6.68 -3.88
CA GLU A 23 7.78 6.76 -4.93
C GLU A 23 7.32 8.20 -5.14
N ALA A 24 7.14 8.96 -4.05
CA ALA A 24 6.72 10.36 -4.10
C ALA A 24 7.13 11.13 -2.84
N ARG A 25 7.20 12.47 -2.96
CA ARG A 25 7.44 13.37 -1.83
C ARG A 25 6.61 14.64 -1.98
N ALA A 26 6.11 15.17 -0.85
CA ALA A 26 5.47 16.47 -0.77
C ALA A 26 5.81 17.17 0.54
N ASP A 27 6.00 18.49 0.45
CA ASP A 27 6.27 19.36 1.59
C ASP A 27 5.06 20.27 1.83
N PHE A 28 4.63 20.36 3.09
CA PHE A 28 3.50 21.15 3.52
C PHE A 28 3.98 22.19 4.55
N GLY A 29 4.14 23.43 4.11
CA GLY A 29 4.68 24.53 4.89
C GLY A 29 6.19 24.70 4.72
N THR A 30 6.71 25.77 5.32
CA THR A 30 8.10 26.17 5.22
C THR A 30 8.60 26.60 6.60
N GLN A 31 8.88 25.63 7.47
CA GLN A 31 9.38 25.86 8.82
C GLN A 31 10.82 25.34 8.96
N PRO A 32 11.58 25.81 9.97
CA PRO A 32 12.87 25.21 10.30
C PRO A 32 12.77 23.69 10.55
N GLU A 33 13.87 22.96 10.40
CA GLU A 33 13.90 21.51 10.57
C GLU A 33 13.39 21.07 11.96
N SER A 34 13.66 21.85 13.01
CA SER A 34 13.17 21.59 14.38
C SER A 34 11.65 21.69 14.54
N GLU A 35 10.96 22.27 13.56
CA GLU A 35 9.52 22.46 13.51
C GLU A 35 8.90 21.70 12.32
N THR A 36 9.63 20.75 11.77
CA THR A 36 9.19 19.89 10.67
C THR A 36 8.99 18.47 11.16
N ILE A 37 7.80 17.92 10.91
CA ILE A 37 7.47 16.49 11.16
C ILE A 37 7.72 15.72 9.86
N ARG A 38 8.57 14.71 9.93
CA ARG A 38 8.88 13.81 8.81
C ARG A 38 8.05 12.56 8.88
N ILE A 39 7.22 12.34 7.86
CA ILE A 39 6.32 11.19 7.76
C ILE A 39 6.78 10.30 6.61
N LEU A 40 6.98 9.01 6.89
CA LEU A 40 7.18 7.98 5.89
C LEU A 40 5.92 7.13 5.80
N SER A 41 5.35 6.97 4.61
CA SER A 41 4.04 6.37 4.45
C SER A 41 3.94 5.47 3.21
N THR A 42 3.05 4.48 3.27
CA THR A 42 2.60 3.72 2.10
C THR A 42 1.30 4.27 1.50
N ALA A 43 0.74 5.33 2.07
CA ALA A 43 -0.48 5.97 1.55
C ALA A 43 -0.12 7.10 0.58
N ASP A 44 -0.78 7.11 -0.57
CA ASP A 44 -0.55 8.13 -1.60
C ASP A 44 -0.82 9.55 -1.09
N ILE A 45 -0.02 10.51 -1.52
CA ILE A 45 -0.09 11.92 -1.12
C ILE A 45 -1.50 12.48 -1.26
N ASN A 46 -2.15 12.25 -2.39
CA ASN A 46 -3.50 12.81 -2.68
C ASN A 46 -4.56 12.33 -1.69
N TYR A 47 -4.41 11.12 -1.16
CA TYR A 47 -5.35 10.56 -0.18
C TYR A 47 -5.08 11.07 1.23
N PHE A 48 -3.82 11.37 1.56
CA PHE A 48 -3.44 11.81 2.89
C PHE A 48 -3.39 13.33 3.04
N THR A 49 -3.31 14.08 1.95
CA THR A 49 -3.31 15.56 1.93
C THR A 49 -4.41 16.19 2.79
N PRO A 50 -5.70 15.77 2.72
CA PRO A 50 -6.75 16.38 3.55
C PRO A 50 -6.50 16.23 5.06
N VAL A 51 -5.90 15.11 5.48
CA VAL A 51 -5.53 14.87 6.90
C VAL A 51 -4.41 15.81 7.31
N ILE A 52 -3.38 15.95 6.47
CA ILE A 52 -2.25 16.85 6.71
C ILE A 52 -2.72 18.31 6.78
N GLU A 53 -3.55 18.75 5.84
CA GLU A 53 -4.07 20.12 5.81
C GLU A 53 -4.94 20.41 7.03
N SER A 54 -5.78 19.48 7.46
CA SER A 54 -6.56 19.59 8.68
C SER A 54 -5.67 19.72 9.92
N PHE A 55 -4.61 18.93 10.02
CA PHE A 55 -3.64 19.03 11.09
C PHE A 55 -2.92 20.37 11.08
N ARG A 56 -2.47 20.85 9.91
CA ARG A 56 -1.80 22.14 9.77
C ARG A 56 -2.70 23.33 10.04
N ALA A 57 -3.99 23.22 9.77
CA ALA A 57 -4.95 24.25 10.19
C ALA A 57 -5.00 24.41 11.72
N PHE A 58 -4.81 23.31 12.46
CA PHE A 58 -4.72 23.30 13.92
C PHE A 58 -3.31 23.67 14.43
N ARG A 59 -2.23 23.26 13.71
CA ARG A 59 -0.81 23.51 14.05
C ARG A 59 -0.08 24.21 12.89
N PRO A 60 -0.37 25.50 12.63
CA PRO A 60 0.25 26.25 11.55
C PRO A 60 1.76 26.51 11.78
N ASP A 61 2.21 26.33 13.00
CA ASP A 61 3.61 26.44 13.43
C ASP A 61 4.48 25.26 12.98
N LEU A 62 3.89 24.14 12.54
CA LEU A 62 4.61 22.95 12.08
C LEU A 62 4.55 22.80 10.57
N ALA A 63 5.66 22.40 9.97
CA ALA A 63 5.72 21.89 8.61
C ALA A 63 5.65 20.36 8.61
N ILE A 64 5.28 19.76 7.47
CA ILE A 64 5.27 18.32 7.28
C ILE A 64 6.03 17.98 6.01
N GLU A 65 7.02 17.11 6.11
CA GLU A 65 7.69 16.44 5.02
C GLU A 65 7.06 15.04 4.89
N TYR A 66 6.33 14.78 3.82
CA TYR A 66 5.63 13.53 3.58
C TYR A 66 6.29 12.75 2.46
N THR A 67 6.81 11.56 2.77
CA THR A 67 7.50 10.68 1.83
C THR A 67 6.69 9.41 1.64
N VAL A 68 6.46 9.03 0.37
CA VAL A 68 5.76 7.79 0.00
C VAL A 68 6.77 6.75 -0.47
N ALA A 69 6.64 5.54 0.04
CA ALA A 69 7.45 4.39 -0.35
C ALA A 69 6.64 3.09 -0.21
N SER A 70 7.06 2.03 -0.88
CA SER A 70 6.44 0.72 -0.72
C SER A 70 6.65 0.16 0.71
N SER A 71 5.84 -0.82 1.11
CA SER A 71 5.98 -1.41 2.47
C SER A 71 7.36 -2.02 2.71
N THR A 72 8.00 -2.56 1.69
CA THR A 72 9.36 -3.11 1.76
C THR A 72 10.39 -1.99 1.96
N GLU A 73 10.25 -0.89 1.21
CA GLU A 73 11.13 0.26 1.29
C GLU A 73 10.99 1.00 2.63
N VAL A 74 9.77 1.04 3.20
CA VAL A 74 9.55 1.54 4.57
C VAL A 74 10.37 0.75 5.57
N MET A 75 10.40 -0.58 5.46
CA MET A 75 11.22 -1.43 6.34
C MET A 75 12.73 -1.19 6.10
N ASP A 76 13.15 -1.07 4.86
CA ASP A 76 14.54 -0.80 4.53
C ASP A 76 15.00 0.56 5.08
N ALA A 77 14.20 1.61 4.90
CA ALA A 77 14.47 2.94 5.42
C ALA A 77 14.67 2.95 6.95
N ILE A 78 13.79 2.28 7.69
CA ILE A 78 13.82 2.32 9.16
C ILE A 78 14.83 1.32 9.74
N VAL A 79 14.86 0.07 9.27
CA VAL A 79 15.65 -1.00 9.88
C VAL A 79 17.09 -0.99 9.39
N ARG A 80 17.29 -0.86 8.08
CA ARG A 80 18.63 -0.97 7.46
C ARG A 80 19.35 0.35 7.39
N GLU A 81 18.66 1.40 6.91
CA GLU A 81 19.26 2.71 6.70
C GLU A 81 19.16 3.62 7.93
N LYS A 82 18.26 3.29 8.87
CA LYS A 82 18.04 4.07 10.12
C LYS A 82 17.70 5.53 9.84
N GLN A 83 16.88 5.75 8.82
CA GLN A 83 16.44 7.10 8.46
C GLN A 83 15.59 7.72 9.58
N PRO A 84 15.79 9.02 9.88
CA PRO A 84 15.13 9.69 11.01
C PRO A 84 13.73 10.19 10.64
N PHE A 85 12.76 9.30 10.60
CA PHE A 85 11.36 9.66 10.48
C PHE A 85 10.68 9.74 11.85
N ASP A 86 9.78 10.72 12.01
CA ASP A 86 9.03 10.93 13.26
C ASP A 86 7.78 10.05 13.32
N ILE A 87 7.15 9.82 12.17
CA ILE A 87 5.94 9.00 12.03
C ILE A 87 6.12 8.04 10.85
N VAL A 88 5.75 6.78 11.07
CA VAL A 88 5.72 5.74 10.03
C VAL A 88 4.30 5.22 9.89
N ILE A 89 3.75 5.29 8.68
CA ILE A 89 2.38 4.85 8.36
C ILE A 89 2.47 3.75 7.30
N SER A 90 1.90 2.58 7.58
CA SER A 90 1.90 1.50 6.60
C SER A 90 0.68 0.60 6.74
N SER A 91 0.17 0.14 5.61
CA SER A 91 -0.85 -0.90 5.52
C SER A 91 -0.33 -2.29 5.91
N ALA A 92 0.99 -2.47 5.98
CA ALA A 92 1.62 -3.71 6.46
C ALA A 92 1.61 -3.77 8.00
N MET A 93 0.46 -4.08 8.59
CA MET A 93 0.25 -4.06 10.05
C MET A 93 1.20 -5.00 10.81
N ASP A 94 1.55 -6.14 10.24
CA ASP A 94 2.52 -7.10 10.77
C ASP A 94 3.93 -6.49 10.84
N LEU A 95 4.33 -5.74 9.81
CA LEU A 95 5.62 -5.04 9.78
C LEU A 95 5.63 -3.87 10.76
N GLN A 96 4.52 -3.15 10.94
CA GLN A 96 4.42 -2.08 11.94
C GLN A 96 4.55 -2.63 13.36
N THR A 97 3.85 -3.72 13.68
CA THR A 97 3.99 -4.39 14.98
C THR A 97 5.41 -4.95 15.18
N LYS A 98 6.06 -5.42 14.11
CA LYS A 98 7.47 -5.83 14.17
C LYS A 98 8.38 -4.66 14.53
N LEU A 99 8.24 -3.49 13.90
CA LEU A 99 9.04 -2.30 14.24
C LEU A 99 8.91 -1.93 15.73
N ALA A 100 7.69 -1.99 16.27
CA ALA A 100 7.46 -1.72 17.68
C ALA A 100 8.10 -2.78 18.58
N ASN A 101 7.94 -4.07 18.28
CA ASN A 101 8.52 -5.17 19.06
C ASN A 101 10.05 -5.19 19.01
N ASP A 102 10.66 -4.72 17.91
CA ASP A 102 12.11 -4.59 17.75
C ASP A 102 12.66 -3.31 18.46
N GLY A 103 11.80 -2.53 19.13
CA GLY A 103 12.20 -1.32 19.88
C GLY A 103 12.48 -0.10 18.99
N LEU A 104 11.95 -0.06 17.77
CA LEU A 104 12.12 1.04 16.83
C LEU A 104 10.97 2.06 16.87
N ALA A 105 9.91 1.78 17.65
CA ALA A 105 8.83 2.72 17.94
C ALA A 105 8.94 3.24 19.39
N ARG A 106 8.37 4.42 19.61
CA ARG A 106 8.28 5.04 20.94
C ARG A 106 6.88 4.90 21.47
N GLU A 107 6.76 4.66 22.77
CA GLU A 107 5.50 4.73 23.49
C GLU A 107 4.95 6.17 23.43
N HIS A 108 3.66 6.31 23.16
CA HIS A 108 2.95 7.58 23.16
C HIS A 108 1.58 7.40 23.80
N ILE A 109 1.38 7.95 24.97
CA ILE A 109 0.11 7.95 25.69
C ILE A 109 -0.46 9.36 25.73
N SER A 110 -1.69 9.52 25.28
CA SER A 110 -2.42 10.79 25.32
C SER A 110 -3.92 10.54 25.58
N PRO A 111 -4.68 11.57 25.98
CA PRO A 111 -6.12 11.42 26.10
C PRO A 111 -6.82 10.93 24.83
N THR A 112 -6.25 11.26 23.65
CA THR A 112 -6.77 10.79 22.36
C THR A 112 -6.50 9.31 22.16
N THR A 113 -5.26 8.84 22.41
CA THR A 113 -4.89 7.43 22.21
C THR A 113 -5.57 6.51 23.23
N GLN A 114 -5.81 6.97 24.44
CA GLN A 114 -6.53 6.22 25.48
C GLN A 114 -8.03 6.01 25.17
N ASN A 115 -8.61 6.79 24.27
CA ASN A 115 -10.00 6.64 23.85
C ASN A 115 -10.16 5.76 22.59
N LEU A 116 -9.07 5.24 22.03
CA LEU A 116 -9.13 4.29 20.92
C LEU A 116 -9.61 2.93 21.41
N PRO A 117 -10.31 2.15 20.56
CA PRO A 117 -10.70 0.79 20.90
C PRO A 117 -9.46 -0.12 20.99
N ASP A 118 -9.54 -1.16 21.82
CA ASP A 118 -8.41 -2.07 22.10
C ASP A 118 -7.78 -2.68 20.84
N TRP A 119 -8.59 -2.96 19.81
CA TRP A 119 -8.09 -3.50 18.55
C TRP A 119 -7.23 -2.50 17.74
N ALA A 120 -7.34 -1.21 18.03
CA ALA A 120 -6.63 -0.14 17.34
C ALA A 120 -5.29 0.23 17.98
N VAL A 121 -4.91 -0.43 19.08
CA VAL A 121 -3.70 -0.08 19.84
C VAL A 121 -2.83 -1.32 20.07
N TRP A 122 -1.54 -1.19 19.79
CA TRP A 122 -0.54 -2.20 20.10
C TRP A 122 0.57 -1.61 20.97
N ASN A 123 0.61 -2.01 22.24
CA ASN A 123 1.64 -1.64 23.23
C ASN A 123 1.88 -0.11 23.35
N ASP A 124 0.86 0.71 23.15
CA ASP A 124 0.98 2.17 23.12
C ASP A 124 2.05 2.73 22.16
N MET A 125 2.40 1.96 21.14
CA MET A 125 3.42 2.29 20.14
C MET A 125 2.88 2.28 18.71
N VAL A 126 1.86 1.47 18.41
CA VAL A 126 1.23 1.41 17.08
C VAL A 126 -0.27 1.65 17.22
N TYR A 127 -0.80 2.50 16.34
CA TYR A 127 -2.18 2.94 16.38
C TYR A 127 -2.83 2.79 15.01
N ALA A 128 -3.95 2.06 14.96
CA ALA A 128 -4.79 2.05 13.77
C ALA A 128 -5.73 3.26 13.78
N PHE A 129 -5.92 3.89 12.63
CA PHE A 129 -6.76 5.10 12.48
C PHE A 129 -7.84 4.95 11.42
N THR A 130 -7.84 3.84 10.64
CA THR A 130 -8.86 3.53 9.65
C THR A 130 -9.27 2.06 9.74
N GLN A 131 -10.47 1.78 9.23
CA GLN A 131 -10.96 0.44 8.95
C GLN A 131 -11.57 0.46 7.54
N GLU A 132 -10.93 -0.22 6.60
CA GLU A 132 -11.30 -0.10 5.18
C GLU A 132 -11.56 -1.48 4.56
N PRO A 133 -12.75 -1.69 3.97
CA PRO A 133 -13.03 -2.94 3.28
C PRO A 133 -12.33 -3.01 1.93
N ALA A 134 -11.81 -4.19 1.61
CA ALA A 134 -11.31 -4.52 0.28
C ALA A 134 -12.41 -5.10 -0.60
N GLY A 135 -12.47 -4.66 -1.85
CA GLY A 135 -13.47 -5.07 -2.82
C GLY A 135 -12.90 -5.33 -4.20
N PHE A 136 -13.80 -5.53 -5.16
CA PHE A 136 -13.46 -5.58 -6.59
C PHE A 136 -13.84 -4.26 -7.23
N VAL A 137 -13.00 -3.74 -8.11
CA VAL A 137 -13.36 -2.65 -9.02
C VAL A 137 -13.52 -3.25 -10.42
N ILE A 138 -14.71 -3.11 -10.98
CA ILE A 138 -15.13 -3.76 -12.24
C ILE A 138 -15.36 -2.68 -13.30
N SER A 139 -14.67 -2.76 -14.44
CA SER A 139 -14.90 -1.86 -15.57
C SER A 139 -16.29 -2.06 -16.16
N ASN A 140 -17.13 -1.01 -16.16
CA ASN A 140 -18.47 -1.08 -16.73
C ASN A 140 -18.45 -1.42 -18.23
N ALA A 141 -17.51 -0.86 -18.97
CA ALA A 141 -17.37 -1.11 -20.42
C ALA A 141 -16.92 -2.53 -20.73
N LEU A 142 -15.96 -3.07 -19.97
CA LEU A 142 -15.41 -4.41 -20.21
C LEU A 142 -16.28 -5.52 -19.61
N PHE A 143 -17.28 -5.19 -18.81
CA PHE A 143 -18.32 -6.12 -18.35
C PHE A 143 -19.66 -5.91 -19.04
N ASP A 144 -19.75 -5.02 -20.03
CA ASP A 144 -21.00 -4.80 -20.75
C ASP A 144 -21.55 -6.12 -21.31
N GLY A 145 -22.84 -6.37 -21.06
CA GLY A 145 -23.52 -7.63 -21.41
C GLY A 145 -23.19 -8.85 -20.54
N LEU A 146 -22.36 -8.70 -19.50
CA LEU A 146 -22.07 -9.76 -18.51
C LEU A 146 -22.67 -9.44 -17.15
N PRO A 147 -23.09 -10.47 -16.37
CA PRO A 147 -23.51 -10.26 -15.00
C PRO A 147 -22.36 -9.74 -14.14
N ILE A 148 -22.57 -8.67 -13.38
CA ILE A 148 -21.59 -8.16 -12.42
C ILE A 148 -21.41 -9.16 -11.26
N PRO A 149 -20.19 -9.65 -11.00
CA PRO A 149 -19.94 -10.65 -9.97
C PRO A 149 -20.08 -10.06 -8.57
N GLN A 150 -20.93 -10.63 -7.72
CA GLN A 150 -21.20 -10.15 -6.36
C GLN A 150 -20.36 -10.87 -5.30
N ASN A 151 -19.56 -11.86 -5.68
CA ASN A 151 -18.68 -12.62 -4.80
C ASN A 151 -17.56 -13.30 -5.62
N ARG A 152 -16.58 -13.87 -4.92
CA ARG A 152 -15.40 -14.51 -5.54
C ARG A 152 -15.79 -15.67 -6.46
N GLN A 153 -16.78 -16.48 -6.07
CA GLN A 153 -17.23 -17.62 -6.90
C GLN A 153 -17.84 -17.14 -8.24
N LYS A 154 -18.63 -16.06 -8.21
CA LYS A 154 -19.20 -15.46 -9.44
C LYS A 154 -18.11 -14.80 -10.29
N LEU A 155 -17.11 -14.19 -9.65
CA LEU A 155 -15.94 -13.64 -10.35
C LEU A 155 -15.17 -14.76 -11.08
N ILE A 156 -14.87 -15.88 -10.40
CA ILE A 156 -14.25 -17.06 -11.02
C ILE A 156 -15.04 -17.52 -12.23
N THR A 157 -16.36 -17.59 -12.10
CA THR A 157 -17.26 -18.04 -13.19
C THR A 157 -17.16 -17.09 -14.39
N ALA A 158 -17.25 -15.77 -14.18
CA ALA A 158 -17.15 -14.78 -15.24
C ALA A 158 -15.82 -14.86 -15.99
N LEU A 159 -14.71 -14.94 -15.22
CA LEU A 159 -13.35 -15.02 -15.77
C LEU A 159 -13.13 -16.32 -16.58
N ARG A 160 -13.61 -17.48 -16.09
CA ARG A 160 -13.46 -18.78 -16.78
C ARG A 160 -14.27 -18.88 -18.05
N GLN A 161 -15.47 -18.28 -18.06
CA GLN A 161 -16.37 -18.36 -19.22
C GLN A 161 -15.98 -17.40 -20.34
N ASN A 162 -15.18 -16.39 -20.04
CA ASN A 162 -14.80 -15.35 -21.01
C ASN A 162 -13.27 -15.07 -21.02
N PRO A 163 -12.43 -16.10 -21.18
CA PRO A 163 -10.98 -15.94 -21.03
C PRO A 163 -10.37 -14.94 -22.03
N ASP A 164 -10.83 -14.94 -23.27
CA ASP A 164 -10.32 -14.02 -24.30
C ASP A 164 -10.63 -12.55 -24.00
N ARG A 165 -11.74 -12.30 -23.30
CA ARG A 165 -12.15 -10.95 -22.89
C ARG A 165 -11.29 -10.41 -21.74
N PHE A 166 -10.82 -11.30 -20.85
CA PHE A 166 -10.15 -10.93 -19.61
C PHE A 166 -8.65 -11.19 -19.61
N LYS A 167 -8.11 -11.84 -20.64
CA LYS A 167 -6.67 -12.09 -20.75
C LYS A 167 -5.87 -10.77 -20.75
N GLY A 168 -4.89 -10.64 -19.83
CA GLY A 168 -4.10 -9.42 -19.64
C GLY A 168 -4.89 -8.26 -19.01
N ARG A 169 -6.14 -8.47 -18.54
CA ARG A 169 -7.02 -7.41 -18.03
C ARG A 169 -7.50 -7.63 -16.61
N VAL A 170 -6.78 -8.40 -15.85
CA VAL A 170 -7.01 -8.61 -14.42
C VAL A 170 -5.84 -8.03 -13.65
N GLY A 171 -6.11 -7.14 -12.72
CA GLY A 171 -5.11 -6.53 -11.83
C GLY A 171 -5.25 -7.04 -10.41
N THR A 172 -4.13 -7.26 -9.74
CA THR A 172 -4.05 -7.53 -8.30
C THR A 172 -2.69 -7.07 -7.76
N TYR A 173 -2.50 -7.14 -6.46
CA TYR A 173 -1.24 -6.72 -5.86
C TYR A 173 -0.08 -7.69 -6.12
N ASP A 174 1.13 -7.14 -6.27
CA ASP A 174 2.37 -7.88 -6.09
C ASP A 174 2.63 -8.04 -4.57
N ILE A 175 2.35 -9.21 -4.05
CA ILE A 175 2.50 -9.52 -2.62
C ILE A 175 3.95 -9.44 -2.11
N ARG A 176 4.93 -9.34 -3.00
CA ARG A 176 6.35 -9.18 -2.66
C ARG A 176 6.70 -7.71 -2.35
N LYS A 177 5.89 -6.77 -2.87
CA LYS A 177 6.11 -5.32 -2.75
C LYS A 177 5.05 -4.64 -1.89
N SER A 178 3.80 -5.07 -2.01
CA SER A 178 2.64 -4.48 -1.33
C SER A 178 2.32 -5.19 -0.02
N GLY A 179 2.46 -4.49 1.10
CA GLY A 179 2.05 -5.01 2.41
C GLY A 179 0.53 -5.21 2.51
N ALA A 180 -0.27 -4.30 1.94
CA ALA A 180 -1.72 -4.49 1.82
C ALA A 180 -2.05 -5.74 0.99
N GLY A 181 -1.36 -5.91 -0.14
CA GLY A 181 -1.53 -7.09 -1.00
C GLY A 181 -1.19 -8.39 -0.28
N TYR A 182 -0.11 -8.42 0.50
CA TYR A 182 0.26 -9.57 1.32
C TYR A 182 -0.80 -9.86 2.40
N LEU A 183 -1.26 -8.83 3.10
CA LEU A 183 -2.33 -8.95 4.10
C LEU A 183 -3.60 -9.55 3.47
N PHE A 184 -4.08 -8.98 2.37
CA PHE A 184 -5.30 -9.45 1.71
C PHE A 184 -5.16 -10.88 1.19
N ALA A 185 -4.05 -11.23 0.56
CA ALA A 185 -3.80 -12.58 0.07
C ALA A 185 -3.77 -13.62 1.20
N THR A 186 -3.12 -13.30 2.32
CA THR A 186 -3.03 -14.20 3.48
C THR A 186 -4.37 -14.37 4.18
N GLN A 187 -5.18 -13.31 4.30
CA GLN A 187 -6.51 -13.40 4.88
C GLN A 187 -7.50 -14.13 3.97
N ASP A 188 -7.50 -13.85 2.66
CA ASP A 188 -8.28 -14.60 1.69
C ASP A 188 -7.99 -16.10 1.76
N ALA A 189 -6.69 -16.48 1.79
CA ALA A 189 -6.25 -17.86 1.87
C ALA A 189 -6.68 -18.57 3.16
N ARG A 190 -6.79 -17.83 4.27
CA ARG A 190 -7.21 -18.37 5.58
C ARG A 190 -8.72 -18.53 5.70
N VAL A 191 -9.47 -17.65 5.04
CA VAL A 191 -10.94 -17.59 5.18
C VAL A 191 -11.62 -18.57 4.23
N SER A 192 -11.08 -18.78 3.01
CA SER A 192 -11.77 -19.60 2.02
C SER A 192 -10.85 -20.26 0.99
N ASP A 193 -11.09 -21.54 0.72
CA ASP A 193 -10.45 -22.27 -0.39
C ASP A 193 -10.77 -21.68 -1.78
N THR A 194 -11.79 -20.82 -1.87
CA THR A 194 -12.13 -20.10 -3.10
C THR A 194 -10.96 -19.21 -3.57
N TYR A 195 -10.14 -18.70 -2.65
CA TYR A 195 -8.95 -17.93 -2.97
C TYR A 195 -8.01 -18.67 -3.92
N TRP A 196 -7.70 -19.95 -3.65
CA TRP A 196 -6.80 -20.75 -4.48
C TRP A 196 -7.33 -20.98 -5.90
N ARG A 197 -8.64 -21.15 -6.02
CA ARG A 197 -9.31 -21.27 -7.32
C ARG A 197 -9.33 -19.95 -8.08
N LEU A 198 -9.47 -18.84 -7.37
CA LEU A 198 -9.45 -17.51 -7.97
C LEU A 198 -8.04 -17.16 -8.46
N THR A 199 -7.01 -17.39 -7.64
CA THR A 199 -5.61 -17.15 -8.03
C THR A 199 -5.18 -18.01 -9.21
N GLU A 200 -5.64 -19.28 -9.27
CA GLU A 200 -5.41 -20.16 -10.43
C GLU A 200 -6.02 -19.58 -11.70
N VAL A 201 -7.25 -19.09 -11.63
CA VAL A 201 -7.95 -18.50 -12.79
C VAL A 201 -7.28 -17.18 -13.20
N MET A 202 -6.97 -16.31 -12.24
CA MET A 202 -6.25 -15.06 -12.54
C MET A 202 -4.88 -15.35 -13.18
N GLY A 203 -4.12 -16.32 -12.64
CA GLY A 203 -2.81 -16.71 -13.17
C GLY A 203 -2.85 -17.21 -14.63
N ARG A 204 -3.93 -17.86 -15.04
CA ARG A 204 -4.13 -18.30 -16.45
C ARG A 204 -4.45 -17.13 -17.39
N LEU A 205 -4.87 -16.00 -16.86
CA LEU A 205 -5.25 -14.81 -17.60
C LEU A 205 -4.15 -13.77 -17.71
N ASP A 206 -2.91 -14.12 -17.36
CA ASP A 206 -1.75 -13.22 -17.38
C ASP A 206 -2.03 -11.90 -16.60
N PRO A 207 -2.25 -11.95 -15.27
CA PRO A 207 -2.64 -10.78 -14.49
C PRO A 207 -1.49 -9.77 -14.40
N THR A 208 -1.85 -8.48 -14.38
CA THR A 208 -0.90 -7.41 -14.05
C THR A 208 -0.80 -7.28 -12.53
N LEU A 209 0.45 -7.20 -12.04
CA LEU A 209 0.74 -7.08 -10.61
C LEU A 209 1.15 -5.64 -10.27
N TYR A 210 0.52 -5.07 -9.25
CA TYR A 210 0.66 -3.69 -8.82
C TYR A 210 1.21 -3.56 -7.41
N CYS A 211 1.90 -2.46 -7.11
CA CYS A 211 2.20 -2.09 -5.73
C CYS A 211 0.99 -1.44 -5.05
N CYS A 212 0.19 -0.69 -5.80
CA CYS A 212 -0.72 0.31 -5.27
C CYS A 212 -2.13 0.22 -5.87
N ALA A 213 -3.16 0.56 -5.06
CA ALA A 213 -4.56 0.56 -5.48
C ALA A 213 -4.88 1.63 -6.53
N SER A 214 -4.27 2.80 -6.41
CA SER A 214 -4.47 3.94 -7.29
C SER A 214 -4.14 3.63 -8.75
N GLU A 215 -3.05 2.91 -8.99
CA GLU A 215 -2.67 2.48 -10.34
C GLU A 215 -3.68 1.50 -10.92
N MET A 216 -4.12 0.49 -10.15
CA MET A 216 -5.16 -0.44 -10.59
C MET A 216 -6.45 0.26 -10.98
N ILE A 217 -6.89 1.25 -10.18
CA ILE A 217 -8.10 2.04 -10.46
C ILE A 217 -7.91 2.86 -11.74
N THR A 218 -6.74 3.47 -11.93
CA THR A 218 -6.41 4.23 -13.13
C THR A 218 -6.52 3.37 -14.38
N ASP A 219 -5.98 2.14 -14.35
CA ASP A 219 -6.02 1.22 -15.48
C ASP A 219 -7.44 0.67 -15.75
N VAL A 220 -8.28 0.52 -14.70
CA VAL A 220 -9.71 0.24 -14.88
C VAL A 220 -10.42 1.40 -15.57
N VAL A 221 -10.14 2.65 -15.16
CA VAL A 221 -10.71 3.87 -15.76
C VAL A 221 -10.30 4.03 -17.22
N ASN A 222 -9.06 3.68 -17.56
CA ASN A 222 -8.52 3.74 -18.93
C ASN A 222 -9.03 2.61 -19.82
N GLY A 223 -9.59 1.53 -19.24
CA GLY A 223 -10.04 0.34 -19.97
C GLY A 223 -8.93 -0.69 -20.21
N ASP A 224 -7.79 -0.53 -19.58
CA ASP A 224 -6.68 -1.50 -19.62
C ASP A 224 -6.98 -2.70 -18.73
N LEU A 225 -7.67 -2.50 -17.60
CA LEU A 225 -8.16 -3.56 -16.72
C LEU A 225 -9.68 -3.69 -16.77
N ALA A 226 -10.15 -4.94 -16.78
CA ALA A 226 -11.55 -5.29 -16.58
C ALA A 226 -11.89 -5.46 -15.09
N VAL A 227 -10.94 -5.95 -14.32
CA VAL A 227 -11.08 -6.24 -12.88
C VAL A 227 -9.81 -5.83 -12.15
N ALA A 228 -9.95 -5.05 -11.08
CA ALA A 228 -8.95 -4.87 -10.06
C ALA A 228 -9.43 -5.59 -8.77
N TYR A 229 -8.65 -6.55 -8.28
CA TYR A 229 -9.00 -7.41 -7.16
C TYR A 229 -8.38 -6.93 -5.85
N ASN A 230 -9.17 -6.93 -4.78
CA ASN A 230 -8.78 -6.49 -3.43
C ASN A 230 -8.38 -5.00 -3.34
N VAL A 231 -9.05 -4.13 -4.09
CA VAL A 231 -8.87 -2.68 -3.99
C VAL A 231 -9.56 -2.15 -2.73
N LEU A 232 -8.91 -1.24 -2.02
CA LEU A 232 -9.55 -0.49 -0.94
C LEU A 232 -10.69 0.38 -1.50
N ALA A 233 -11.90 0.21 -0.93
CA ALA A 233 -13.10 0.89 -1.43
C ALA A 233 -12.95 2.41 -1.41
N SER A 234 -12.32 2.97 -0.36
CA SER A 234 -12.10 4.41 -0.20
C SER A 234 -11.29 5.02 -1.34
N TYR A 235 -10.33 4.28 -1.89
CA TYR A 235 -9.54 4.72 -3.06
C TYR A 235 -10.41 4.82 -4.31
N ALA A 236 -11.26 3.83 -4.55
CA ALA A 236 -12.17 3.85 -5.70
C ALA A 236 -13.26 4.91 -5.56
N GLU A 237 -13.81 5.10 -4.36
CA GLU A 237 -14.84 6.12 -4.06
C GLU A 237 -14.35 7.56 -4.29
N LYS A 238 -13.05 7.83 -4.11
CA LYS A 238 -12.46 9.16 -4.36
C LYS A 238 -12.13 9.42 -5.84
N SER A 239 -12.23 8.42 -6.71
CA SER A 239 -11.99 8.61 -8.14
C SER A 239 -13.01 9.60 -8.75
N PRO A 240 -12.58 10.56 -9.57
CA PRO A 240 -13.49 11.46 -10.30
C PRO A 240 -14.25 10.75 -11.45
N HIS A 241 -13.93 9.48 -11.73
CA HIS A 241 -14.44 8.69 -12.86
C HIS A 241 -15.28 7.49 -12.39
N GLN A 242 -16.07 7.65 -11.33
CA GLN A 242 -16.92 6.58 -10.78
C GLN A 242 -17.97 6.04 -11.77
N ASP A 243 -18.31 6.79 -12.79
CA ASP A 243 -19.19 6.38 -13.89
C ASP A 243 -18.61 5.26 -14.75
N LYS A 244 -17.30 5.09 -14.77
CA LYS A 244 -16.62 4.09 -15.59
C LYS A 244 -16.51 2.69 -14.97
N PHE A 245 -16.72 2.57 -13.69
CA PHE A 245 -16.56 1.30 -12.97
C PHE A 245 -17.64 1.09 -11.90
N THR A 246 -17.72 -0.11 -11.40
CA THR A 246 -18.57 -0.50 -10.27
C THR A 246 -17.70 -1.07 -9.15
N ILE A 247 -17.90 -0.58 -7.92
CA ILE A 247 -17.25 -1.11 -6.72
C ILE A 247 -18.14 -2.22 -6.16
N ILE A 248 -17.57 -3.38 -5.94
CA ILE A 248 -18.26 -4.54 -5.35
C ILE A 248 -17.59 -4.92 -4.04
N LEU A 249 -18.29 -4.75 -2.95
CA LEU A 249 -17.94 -5.40 -1.69
C LEU A 249 -18.45 -6.83 -1.73
N PRO A 250 -17.58 -7.85 -1.68
CA PRO A 250 -17.98 -9.22 -1.89
C PRO A 250 -18.99 -9.71 -0.86
N SER A 251 -20.09 -10.33 -1.32
CA SER A 251 -21.17 -10.82 -0.46
C SER A 251 -20.86 -12.14 0.27
N ASP A 252 -19.77 -12.80 -0.07
CA ASP A 252 -19.26 -13.98 0.62
C ASP A 252 -18.54 -13.62 1.92
N PHE A 253 -17.55 -12.74 1.84
CA PHE A 253 -16.87 -12.08 2.97
C PHE A 253 -16.06 -10.88 2.46
N SER A 254 -15.86 -9.90 3.30
CA SER A 254 -14.96 -8.77 3.04
C SER A 254 -13.78 -8.82 4.00
N ILE A 255 -12.59 -8.57 3.47
CA ILE A 255 -11.41 -8.33 4.28
C ILE A 255 -11.40 -6.85 4.62
N VAL A 256 -11.09 -6.56 5.86
CA VAL A 256 -10.97 -5.19 6.37
C VAL A 256 -9.54 -4.98 6.83
N MET A 257 -8.95 -3.87 6.40
CA MET A 257 -7.64 -3.41 6.81
C MET A 257 -7.78 -2.32 7.87
#